data_68cb8fea4543a32b25e15506d9b37f9f
#
_entry.id   68cb8fea4543a32b25e15506d9b37f9f
#
_cell.length_a   1.000
_cell.length_b   1.000
_cell.length_c   1.000
_cell.angle_alpha   90.00
_cell.angle_beta   90.00
_cell.angle_gamma   90.00
#
_symmetry.space_group_name_H-M   'P 1'
#
loop_
_entity.id
_entity.type
_entity.pdbx_description
1 polymer ?
#
loop_
_entity_poly.entity_id
_entity_poly.type
_entity_poly.pdbx_seq_one_letter_code
_entity_poly.pdbx_strand_id
1 'polypeptide(L)'
;MIDPAIDITPQKGTPYIYTFACSEDERSLCALEMRSLFGKVYQSNVLESFVKIDPSRSPFIKERISVIYEAENLDNLYQQVEALQLSGATFKITYVKNKGKTKSENEGFERRRAIEREIGLHVNGKADLRFPDQSFGIMHVNGRWVFGEYVKSESVWFRHQKKPNGYSTALSTRVARAVVNIAIPNPKGIKAIDPCCGIGTVLIEARSMGIDIVGSDRNQLILPGARENMAHFGLTGEIKLADLRDITNHYDVAIIDLPYNLCSVITPEEQLEMLQSARGFADKVVVVTVEPVDEILLKAGFSIIDRGVAKKGLFSREVIVCN
;
A
#
# COMPACT_ATOMS: atom_id res chain seq x y z
N MET A 1 1.29 -14.04 9.12
CA MET A 1 2.27 -12.97 9.37
C MET A 1 2.86 -12.59 8.02
N ILE A 2 2.71 -11.33 7.60
CA ILE A 2 3.35 -10.82 6.39
C ILE A 2 4.82 -10.61 6.76
N ASP A 3 5.75 -11.12 5.96
CA ASP A 3 7.19 -10.94 6.17
C ASP A 3 7.51 -9.43 6.24
N PRO A 4 8.01 -8.90 7.36
CA PRO A 4 8.24 -7.47 7.54
C PRO A 4 9.49 -6.94 6.83
N ALA A 5 10.29 -7.81 6.24
CA ALA A 5 11.56 -7.43 5.62
C ALA A 5 11.34 -6.97 4.17
N ILE A 6 11.04 -5.68 3.98
CA ILE A 6 11.22 -5.04 2.68
C ILE A 6 12.69 -4.64 2.58
N ASP A 7 13.45 -5.44 1.84
CA ASP A 7 14.78 -5.06 1.40
C ASP A 7 14.63 -4.06 0.24
N ILE A 8 14.74 -2.76 0.54
CA ILE A 8 14.68 -1.68 -0.46
C ILE A 8 16.05 -1.49 -1.15
N THR A 9 17.07 -2.20 -0.74
CA THR A 9 18.33 -2.19 -1.48
C THR A 9 18.06 -2.72 -2.87
N PRO A 10 18.35 -1.96 -3.95
CA PRO A 10 18.21 -2.48 -5.31
C PRO A 10 19.11 -3.70 -5.42
N GLN A 11 18.53 -4.89 -5.34
CA GLN A 11 19.26 -6.08 -5.73
C GLN A 11 19.55 -5.93 -7.23
N LYS A 12 20.80 -5.71 -7.57
CA LYS A 12 21.27 -5.83 -8.96
C LYS A 12 20.89 -7.23 -9.44
N GLY A 13 19.80 -7.37 -10.21
CA GLY A 13 19.58 -8.64 -10.85
C GLY A 13 18.17 -8.99 -11.25
N THR A 14 17.14 -8.80 -10.45
CA THR A 14 15.80 -9.33 -10.79
C THR A 14 14.74 -8.23 -10.76
N PRO A 15 14.17 -7.86 -11.91
CA PRO A 15 13.06 -6.91 -11.94
C PRO A 15 11.77 -7.58 -11.45
N TYR A 16 10.91 -6.77 -10.86
CA TYR A 16 9.56 -7.13 -10.47
C TYR A 16 8.57 -6.39 -11.33
N ILE A 17 7.59 -7.10 -11.87
CA ILE A 17 6.47 -6.50 -12.59
C ILE A 17 5.26 -6.48 -11.66
N TYR A 18 4.69 -5.31 -11.47
CA TYR A 18 3.49 -5.10 -10.66
C TYR A 18 2.32 -4.71 -11.53
N THR A 19 1.12 -5.24 -11.21
CA THR A 19 -0.13 -4.68 -11.71
C THR A 19 -0.86 -4.00 -10.57
N PHE A 20 -1.48 -2.87 -10.84
CA PHE A 20 -2.31 -2.19 -9.84
C PHE A 20 -3.62 -1.67 -10.45
N ALA A 21 -4.61 -1.42 -9.60
CA ALA A 21 -5.90 -0.91 -10.01
C ALA A 21 -6.53 -0.08 -8.89
N CYS A 22 -7.10 1.04 -9.26
CA CYS A 22 -7.87 1.93 -8.42
C CYS A 22 -9.12 2.41 -9.16
N SER A 23 -10.09 2.94 -8.43
CA SER A 23 -11.18 3.72 -9.01
C SER A 23 -10.66 5.07 -9.49
N GLU A 24 -11.45 5.77 -10.32
CA GLU A 24 -11.13 7.15 -10.73
C GLU A 24 -10.99 8.08 -9.53
N ASP A 25 -11.87 7.92 -8.53
CA ASP A 25 -11.88 8.69 -7.29
C ASP A 25 -10.62 8.52 -6.44
N GLU A 26 -9.91 7.39 -6.60
CA GLU A 26 -8.70 7.08 -5.83
C GLU A 26 -7.41 7.20 -6.67
N ARG A 27 -7.49 7.60 -7.94
CA ARG A 27 -6.35 7.64 -8.87
C ARG A 27 -5.20 8.48 -8.34
N SER A 28 -5.51 9.66 -7.78
CA SER A 28 -4.50 10.56 -7.24
C SER A 28 -3.80 9.97 -6.00
N LEU A 29 -4.56 9.36 -5.08
CA LEU A 29 -4.01 8.67 -3.91
C LEU A 29 -3.18 7.44 -4.32
N CYS A 30 -3.67 6.65 -5.28
CA CYS A 30 -2.92 5.52 -5.82
C CYS A 30 -1.58 5.96 -6.43
N ALA A 31 -1.58 7.05 -7.20
CA ALA A 31 -0.36 7.59 -7.78
C ALA A 31 0.63 8.06 -6.71
N LEU A 32 0.15 8.70 -5.63
CA LEU A 32 0.99 9.10 -4.49
C LEU A 32 1.58 7.87 -3.79
N GLU A 33 0.78 6.82 -3.53
CA GLU A 33 1.29 5.58 -2.91
C GLU A 33 2.37 4.93 -3.80
N MET A 34 2.13 4.82 -5.11
CA MET A 34 3.12 4.24 -6.04
C MET A 34 4.42 5.06 -6.07
N ARG A 35 4.35 6.40 -6.09
CA ARG A 35 5.55 7.26 -6.00
C ARG A 35 6.30 7.03 -4.68
N SER A 36 5.57 6.94 -3.57
CA SER A 36 6.17 6.71 -2.25
C SER A 36 6.86 5.36 -2.15
N LEU A 37 6.24 4.30 -2.70
CA LEU A 37 6.77 2.94 -2.63
C LEU A 37 7.91 2.68 -3.62
N PHE A 38 7.88 3.28 -4.81
CA PHE A 38 8.79 2.93 -5.92
C PHE A 38 9.62 4.10 -6.45
N GLY A 39 9.41 5.32 -5.93
CA GLY A 39 10.18 6.51 -6.32
C GLY A 39 9.94 6.99 -7.75
N LYS A 40 8.85 6.56 -8.41
CA LYS A 40 8.61 6.84 -9.84
C LYS A 40 7.16 7.23 -10.11
N VAL A 41 6.95 8.02 -11.15
CA VAL A 41 5.62 8.30 -11.72
C VAL A 41 5.32 7.28 -12.80
N TYR A 42 4.09 6.77 -12.82
CA TYR A 42 3.65 5.74 -13.78
C TYR A 42 2.48 6.26 -14.62
N GLN A 43 2.55 5.94 -15.93
CA GLN A 43 1.48 6.31 -16.89
C GLN A 43 0.48 5.17 -17.14
N SER A 44 0.80 3.95 -16.73
CA SER A 44 -0.04 2.77 -16.94
C SER A 44 -0.28 2.01 -15.62
N ASN A 45 -1.21 1.07 -15.63
CA ASN A 45 -1.51 0.22 -14.47
C ASN A 45 -0.53 -0.96 -14.30
N VAL A 46 0.63 -0.88 -14.96
CA VAL A 46 1.73 -1.83 -14.87
C VAL A 46 3.01 -1.07 -14.60
N LEU A 47 3.80 -1.58 -13.72
CA LEU A 47 5.04 -0.96 -13.28
C LEU A 47 6.14 -2.00 -13.18
N GLU A 48 7.34 -1.63 -13.58
CA GLU A 48 8.56 -2.39 -13.43
C GLU A 48 9.49 -1.71 -12.42
N SER A 49 9.97 -2.48 -11.43
CA SER A 49 10.82 -1.95 -10.36
C SER A 49 11.76 -3.03 -9.84
N PHE A 50 12.89 -2.63 -9.26
CA PHE A 50 13.76 -3.50 -8.48
C PHE A 50 13.42 -3.53 -7.00
N VAL A 51 12.43 -2.76 -6.56
CA VAL A 51 11.93 -2.77 -5.19
C VAL A 51 10.94 -3.92 -5.02
N LYS A 52 11.23 -4.85 -4.10
CA LYS A 52 10.35 -5.99 -3.78
C LYS A 52 9.32 -5.58 -2.74
N ILE A 53 8.05 -5.63 -3.10
CA ILE A 53 6.92 -5.35 -2.20
C ILE A 53 5.93 -6.51 -2.28
N ASP A 54 5.42 -6.97 -1.12
CA ASP A 54 4.28 -7.87 -1.10
C ASP A 54 3.03 -7.13 -1.62
N PRO A 55 2.34 -7.66 -2.65
CA PRO A 55 1.13 -7.03 -3.17
C PRO A 55 0.04 -6.79 -2.12
N SER A 56 -0.03 -7.63 -1.08
CA SER A 56 -1.03 -7.51 -0.01
C SER A 56 -0.80 -6.32 0.90
N ARG A 57 0.38 -5.69 0.81
CA ARG A 57 0.70 -4.47 1.54
C ARG A 57 -0.11 -3.28 1.03
N SER A 58 -0.30 -3.16 -0.29
CA SER A 58 -1.01 -2.04 -0.91
C SER A 58 -2.49 -2.36 -1.16
N PRO A 59 -3.41 -1.41 -0.96
CA PRO A 59 -4.79 -1.58 -1.38
C PRO A 59 -4.96 -1.52 -2.90
N PHE A 60 -3.96 -1.04 -3.63
CA PHE A 60 -3.99 -0.83 -5.08
C PHE A 60 -3.23 -1.89 -5.86
N ILE A 61 -2.08 -2.37 -5.38
CA ILE A 61 -1.31 -3.43 -6.04
C ILE A 61 -2.14 -4.72 -6.03
N LYS A 62 -2.20 -5.38 -7.19
CA LYS A 62 -2.99 -6.61 -7.38
C LYS A 62 -2.13 -7.84 -7.51
N GLU A 63 -1.03 -7.73 -8.23
CA GLU A 63 -0.20 -8.87 -8.55
C GLU A 63 1.26 -8.41 -8.69
N ARG A 64 2.18 -9.35 -8.45
CA ARG A 64 3.61 -9.22 -8.70
C ARG A 64 4.13 -10.45 -9.43
N ILE A 65 4.96 -10.23 -10.45
CA ILE A 65 5.81 -11.25 -11.05
C ILE A 65 7.25 -10.91 -10.68
N SER A 66 7.95 -11.83 -9.99
CA SER A 66 9.41 -11.77 -9.82
C SER A 66 10.02 -12.41 -11.09
N VAL A 67 10.56 -11.61 -11.99
CA VAL A 67 10.95 -12.08 -13.33
C VAL A 67 12.12 -13.05 -13.24
N ILE A 68 11.96 -14.25 -13.80
CA ILE A 68 12.99 -15.27 -13.93
C ILE A 68 13.51 -15.31 -15.37
N TYR A 69 12.59 -15.28 -16.33
CA TYR A 69 12.90 -15.32 -17.77
C TYR A 69 12.17 -14.20 -18.50
N GLU A 70 12.81 -13.71 -19.55
CA GLU A 70 12.20 -12.76 -20.48
C GLU A 70 12.65 -13.06 -21.92
N ALA A 71 11.74 -12.84 -22.88
CA ALA A 71 11.98 -13.11 -24.28
C ALA A 71 11.15 -12.19 -25.19
N GLU A 72 11.59 -11.95 -26.41
CA GLU A 72 10.86 -11.18 -27.43
C GLU A 72 9.61 -11.91 -27.95
N ASN A 73 9.64 -13.24 -27.95
CA ASN A 73 8.55 -14.09 -28.43
C ASN A 73 8.32 -15.28 -27.50
N LEU A 74 7.17 -15.95 -27.67
CA LEU A 74 6.79 -17.10 -26.84
C LEU A 74 7.69 -18.32 -27.07
N ASP A 75 8.14 -18.58 -28.29
CA ASP A 75 8.95 -19.76 -28.59
C ASP A 75 10.28 -19.74 -27.84
N ASN A 76 10.93 -18.57 -27.80
CA ASN A 76 12.15 -18.36 -27.03
C ASN A 76 11.90 -18.49 -25.52
N LEU A 77 10.73 -18.01 -25.04
CA LEU A 77 10.36 -18.14 -23.64
C LEU A 77 10.12 -19.59 -23.25
N TYR A 78 9.47 -20.39 -24.11
CA TYR A 78 9.24 -21.81 -23.86
C TYR A 78 10.56 -22.57 -23.68
N GLN A 79 11.54 -22.32 -24.54
CA GLN A 79 12.88 -22.91 -24.43
C GLN A 79 13.59 -22.53 -23.11
N GLN A 80 13.46 -21.29 -22.65
CA GLN A 80 14.05 -20.87 -21.38
C GLN A 80 13.38 -21.57 -20.18
N VAL A 81 12.04 -21.72 -20.21
CA VAL A 81 11.27 -22.34 -19.13
C VAL A 81 11.60 -23.82 -18.92
N GLU A 82 12.05 -24.55 -19.95
CA GLU A 82 12.52 -25.94 -19.83
C GLU A 82 13.67 -26.11 -18.83
N ALA A 83 14.47 -25.05 -18.63
CA ALA A 83 15.56 -25.06 -17.64
C ALA A 83 15.09 -24.89 -16.19
N LEU A 84 13.80 -24.61 -15.97
CA LEU A 84 13.25 -24.37 -14.63
C LEU A 84 13.22 -25.69 -13.81
N GLN A 85 13.87 -25.68 -12.64
CA GLN A 85 13.91 -26.82 -11.74
C GLN A 85 12.96 -26.62 -10.57
N LEU A 86 11.94 -27.48 -10.43
CA LEU A 86 10.93 -27.38 -9.36
C LEU A 86 11.19 -28.30 -8.17
N SER A 87 12.23 -29.13 -8.22
CA SER A 87 12.61 -30.06 -7.12
C SER A 87 11.45 -30.91 -6.59
N GLY A 88 10.52 -31.31 -7.47
CA GLY A 88 9.35 -32.12 -7.15
C GLY A 88 8.12 -31.32 -6.68
N ALA A 89 8.18 -30.00 -6.57
CA ALA A 89 7.03 -29.16 -6.22
C ALA A 89 6.00 -29.12 -7.36
N THR A 90 4.73 -29.04 -6.98
CA THR A 90 3.63 -28.81 -7.92
C THR A 90 3.55 -27.35 -8.33
N PHE A 91 3.01 -27.08 -9.52
CA PHE A 91 2.97 -25.71 -10.02
C PHE A 91 1.66 -25.32 -10.70
N LYS A 92 1.47 -23.99 -10.83
CA LYS A 92 0.40 -23.38 -11.62
C LYS A 92 0.95 -22.22 -12.42
N ILE A 93 0.50 -22.11 -13.67
CA ILE A 93 0.74 -20.94 -14.53
C ILE A 93 -0.49 -20.05 -14.53
N THR A 94 -0.28 -18.74 -14.46
CA THR A 94 -1.33 -17.72 -14.52
C THR A 94 -0.93 -16.65 -15.53
N TYR A 95 -1.78 -16.43 -16.54
CA TYR A 95 -1.61 -15.30 -17.45
C TYR A 95 -2.06 -14.01 -16.76
N VAL A 96 -1.12 -13.10 -16.54
CA VAL A 96 -1.36 -11.79 -15.91
C VAL A 96 -1.70 -10.78 -17.00
N LYS A 97 -2.89 -10.17 -16.91
CA LYS A 97 -3.33 -9.19 -17.90
C LYS A 97 -2.61 -7.86 -17.73
N ASN A 98 -2.14 -7.32 -18.84
CA ASN A 98 -1.67 -5.93 -18.88
C ASN A 98 -2.87 -4.97 -18.83
N LYS A 99 -3.18 -4.44 -17.65
CA LYS A 99 -4.30 -3.52 -17.44
C LYS A 99 -4.06 -2.11 -18.01
N GLY A 100 -2.84 -1.82 -18.45
CA GLY A 100 -2.49 -0.61 -19.20
C GLY A 100 -2.86 -0.67 -20.67
N LYS A 101 -3.19 -1.86 -21.19
CA LYS A 101 -3.62 -2.08 -22.58
C LYS A 101 -5.14 -2.08 -22.69
N THR A 102 -5.64 -1.71 -23.85
CA THR A 102 -7.05 -1.83 -24.20
C THR A 102 -7.49 -3.30 -24.24
N LYS A 103 -8.79 -3.54 -24.27
CA LYS A 103 -9.34 -4.92 -24.35
C LYS A 103 -8.93 -5.63 -25.63
N SER A 104 -8.78 -4.90 -26.73
CA SER A 104 -8.34 -5.41 -28.06
C SER A 104 -6.83 -5.72 -28.13
N GLU A 105 -6.03 -5.07 -27.30
CA GLU A 105 -4.56 -5.29 -27.24
C GLU A 105 -4.14 -6.40 -26.28
N ASN A 106 -5.07 -6.83 -25.40
CA ASN A 106 -4.86 -7.99 -24.54
C ASN A 106 -5.31 -9.26 -25.25
N GLU A 107 -4.59 -10.35 -24.97
CA GLU A 107 -4.97 -11.67 -25.45
C GLU A 107 -6.41 -12.05 -25.02
N GLY A 108 -7.18 -12.63 -25.94
CA GLY A 108 -8.50 -13.18 -25.63
C GLY A 108 -8.45 -14.32 -24.61
N PHE A 109 -9.58 -14.69 -24.04
CA PHE A 109 -9.64 -15.72 -22.99
C PHE A 109 -9.04 -17.05 -23.48
N GLU A 110 -9.43 -17.54 -24.64
CA GLU A 110 -8.95 -18.81 -25.20
C GLU A 110 -7.45 -18.79 -25.49
N ARG A 111 -6.94 -17.68 -26.05
CA ARG A 111 -5.51 -17.52 -26.33
C ARG A 111 -4.68 -17.54 -25.03
N ARG A 112 -5.15 -16.85 -23.99
CA ARG A 112 -4.47 -16.86 -22.66
C ARG A 112 -4.41 -18.28 -22.08
N ARG A 113 -5.53 -19.03 -22.16
CA ARG A 113 -5.55 -20.43 -21.70
C ARG A 113 -4.64 -21.33 -22.51
N ALA A 114 -4.54 -21.09 -23.84
CA ALA A 114 -3.60 -21.80 -24.68
C ALA A 114 -2.15 -21.51 -24.27
N ILE A 115 -1.79 -20.24 -24.00
CA ILE A 115 -0.46 -19.85 -23.54
C ILE A 115 -0.15 -20.48 -22.17
N GLU A 116 -1.09 -20.40 -21.20
CA GLU A 116 -0.91 -21.04 -19.88
C GLU A 116 -0.63 -22.53 -20.00
N ARG A 117 -1.39 -23.23 -20.88
CA ARG A 117 -1.20 -24.67 -21.11
C ARG A 117 0.11 -24.98 -21.80
N GLU A 118 0.46 -24.23 -22.84
CA GLU A 118 1.67 -24.45 -23.62
C GLU A 118 2.93 -24.30 -22.74
N ILE A 119 3.03 -23.20 -21.99
CA ILE A 119 4.11 -23.03 -21.00
C ILE A 119 4.13 -24.18 -19.99
N GLY A 120 2.96 -24.58 -19.52
CA GLY A 120 2.86 -25.69 -18.56
C GLY A 120 3.42 -27.02 -19.08
N LEU A 121 3.40 -27.24 -20.40
CA LEU A 121 3.99 -28.43 -21.03
C LEU A 121 5.54 -28.38 -21.06
N HIS A 122 6.12 -27.18 -21.07
CA HIS A 122 7.57 -26.98 -21.04
C HIS A 122 8.16 -26.94 -19.62
N VAL A 123 7.34 -26.83 -18.59
CA VAL A 123 7.81 -26.89 -17.19
C VAL A 123 8.01 -28.34 -16.76
N ASN A 124 9.20 -28.69 -16.33
CA ASN A 124 9.49 -30.03 -15.80
C ASN A 124 8.95 -30.18 -14.37
N GLY A 125 7.67 -30.58 -14.24
CA GLY A 125 6.99 -30.73 -12.97
C GLY A 125 5.53 -31.19 -13.12
N LYS A 126 4.83 -31.34 -11.99
CA LYS A 126 3.42 -31.72 -11.95
C LYS A 126 2.55 -30.48 -11.76
N ALA A 127 1.62 -30.23 -12.68
CA ALA A 127 0.67 -29.14 -12.54
C ALA A 127 -0.40 -29.45 -11.47
N ASP A 128 -0.67 -28.48 -10.56
CA ASP A 128 -1.82 -28.46 -9.66
C ASP A 128 -2.50 -27.09 -9.75
N LEU A 129 -3.73 -27.08 -10.29
CA LEU A 129 -4.47 -25.82 -10.51
C LEU A 129 -5.21 -25.34 -9.26
N ARG A 130 -5.35 -26.20 -8.22
CA ARG A 130 -6.11 -25.86 -7.00
C ARG A 130 -5.20 -25.49 -5.85
N PHE A 131 -4.19 -26.32 -5.58
CA PHE A 131 -3.28 -26.17 -4.44
C PHE A 131 -1.82 -26.31 -4.89
N PRO A 132 -1.32 -25.42 -5.76
CA PRO A 132 0.07 -25.51 -6.21
C PRO A 132 1.04 -25.12 -5.09
N ASP A 133 2.19 -25.80 -5.02
CA ASP A 133 3.27 -25.39 -4.14
C ASP A 133 3.93 -24.10 -4.64
N GLN A 134 3.99 -23.92 -5.98
CA GLN A 134 4.56 -22.75 -6.62
C GLN A 134 3.61 -22.18 -7.66
N SER A 135 3.50 -20.86 -7.71
CA SER A 135 2.71 -20.14 -8.73
C SER A 135 3.63 -19.31 -9.60
N PHE A 136 3.44 -19.41 -10.91
CA PHE A 136 4.16 -18.59 -11.89
C PHE A 136 3.20 -17.72 -12.68
N GLY A 137 3.68 -16.54 -13.02
CA GLY A 137 2.96 -15.59 -13.87
C GLY A 137 3.65 -15.42 -15.22
N ILE A 138 2.84 -15.29 -16.26
CA ILE A 138 3.30 -14.87 -17.58
C ILE A 138 2.57 -13.59 -17.99
N MET A 139 3.27 -12.65 -18.58
CA MET A 139 2.73 -11.38 -19.04
C MET A 139 3.46 -10.86 -20.29
N HIS A 140 2.72 -10.24 -21.20
CA HIS A 140 3.33 -9.45 -22.27
C HIS A 140 3.36 -7.97 -21.85
N VAL A 141 4.56 -7.40 -21.72
CA VAL A 141 4.77 -6.03 -21.25
C VAL A 141 5.96 -5.40 -21.97
N ASN A 142 5.83 -4.13 -22.37
CA ASN A 142 6.88 -3.35 -23.03
C ASN A 142 7.54 -4.07 -24.23
N GLY A 143 6.72 -4.76 -25.04
CA GLY A 143 7.17 -5.45 -26.25
C GLY A 143 7.83 -6.81 -26.01
N ARG A 144 7.91 -7.29 -24.77
CA ARG A 144 8.49 -8.59 -24.42
C ARG A 144 7.57 -9.43 -23.55
N TRP A 145 7.79 -10.72 -23.56
CA TRP A 145 7.19 -11.69 -22.65
C TRP A 145 8.05 -11.83 -21.41
N VAL A 146 7.41 -11.85 -20.24
CA VAL A 146 8.06 -12.09 -18.97
C VAL A 146 7.42 -13.27 -18.27
N PHE A 147 8.23 -14.07 -17.60
CA PHE A 147 7.81 -15.23 -16.81
C PHE A 147 8.55 -15.23 -15.47
N GLY A 148 7.86 -15.58 -14.38
CA GLY A 148 8.51 -15.67 -13.07
C GLY A 148 7.54 -16.00 -11.95
N GLU A 149 8.04 -15.99 -10.72
CA GLU A 149 7.22 -16.26 -9.53
C GLU A 149 6.08 -15.24 -9.42
N TYR A 150 4.88 -15.78 -9.19
CA TYR A 150 3.65 -14.98 -9.13
C TYR A 150 3.09 -14.90 -7.74
N VAL A 151 2.80 -13.70 -7.30
CA VAL A 151 2.11 -13.42 -6.04
C VAL A 151 0.91 -12.53 -6.30
N LYS A 152 -0.24 -12.94 -5.75
CA LYS A 152 -1.48 -12.17 -5.80
C LYS A 152 -1.76 -11.51 -4.45
N SER A 153 -2.28 -10.28 -4.47
CA SER A 153 -2.71 -9.56 -3.28
C SER A 153 -3.89 -10.26 -2.58
N GLU A 154 -3.80 -10.38 -1.26
CA GLU A 154 -4.87 -10.87 -0.36
C GLU A 154 -5.65 -9.68 0.16
N SER A 155 -5.88 -8.64 -0.24
CA SER A 155 -6.77 -7.54 0.22
C SER A 155 -7.06 -7.56 1.73
N VAL A 156 -6.03 -7.67 2.56
CA VAL A 156 -6.12 -7.80 4.04
C VAL A 156 -6.93 -6.67 4.66
N TRP A 157 -6.77 -5.46 4.16
CA TRP A 157 -7.51 -4.26 4.56
C TRP A 157 -9.04 -4.41 4.46
N PHE A 158 -9.54 -5.30 3.61
CA PHE A 158 -10.97 -5.55 3.47
C PHE A 158 -11.57 -6.21 4.70
N ARG A 159 -10.81 -7.05 5.40
CA ARG A 159 -11.22 -7.68 6.65
C ARG A 159 -11.37 -6.62 7.76
N HIS A 160 -10.51 -5.60 7.77
CA HIS A 160 -10.51 -4.55 8.78
C HIS A 160 -11.69 -3.57 8.68
N GLN A 161 -12.51 -3.66 7.61
CA GLN A 161 -13.76 -2.91 7.53
C GLN A 161 -14.80 -3.34 8.58
N LYS A 162 -14.69 -4.59 9.06
CA LYS A 162 -15.64 -5.19 10.03
C LYS A 162 -15.17 -5.02 11.47
N LYS A 163 -14.67 -3.84 11.84
CA LYS A 163 -14.31 -3.51 13.21
C LYS A 163 -15.55 -3.27 14.09
N PRO A 164 -15.53 -3.63 15.40
CA PRO A 164 -16.68 -3.49 16.31
C PRO A 164 -17.15 -2.05 16.45
N ASN A 165 -16.23 -1.11 16.56
CA ASN A 165 -16.56 0.30 16.77
C ASN A 165 -16.36 1.09 15.47
N GLY A 166 -17.44 1.69 14.96
CA GLY A 166 -17.44 2.59 13.82
C GLY A 166 -17.44 4.05 14.27
N TYR A 167 -16.90 4.93 13.41
CA TYR A 167 -17.00 6.38 13.57
C TYR A 167 -17.20 7.01 12.21
N SER A 168 -18.20 7.87 12.07
CA SER A 168 -18.65 8.37 10.75
C SER A 168 -17.59 9.14 9.98
N THR A 169 -16.68 9.81 10.69
CA THR A 169 -15.61 10.62 10.10
C THR A 169 -14.28 9.87 9.97
N ALA A 170 -14.19 8.64 10.48
CA ALA A 170 -12.95 7.86 10.38
C ALA A 170 -12.56 7.59 8.92
N LEU A 171 -11.26 7.49 8.67
CA LEU A 171 -10.73 7.03 7.39
C LEU A 171 -11.27 5.64 7.04
N SER A 172 -11.56 5.41 5.75
CA SER A 172 -11.77 4.03 5.30
C SER A 172 -10.47 3.24 5.45
N THR A 173 -10.58 1.95 5.72
CA THR A 173 -9.39 1.08 5.88
C THR A 173 -8.48 1.10 4.66
N ARG A 174 -9.07 1.20 3.47
CA ARG A 174 -8.34 1.30 2.21
C ARG A 174 -7.51 2.58 2.11
N VAL A 175 -8.09 3.73 2.45
CA VAL A 175 -7.38 5.02 2.49
C VAL A 175 -6.32 5.01 3.58
N ALA A 176 -6.65 4.54 4.79
CA ALA A 176 -5.71 4.46 5.90
C ALA A 176 -4.48 3.60 5.55
N ARG A 177 -4.69 2.46 4.89
CA ARG A 177 -3.60 1.59 4.45
C ARG A 177 -2.69 2.28 3.44
N ALA A 178 -3.26 2.97 2.45
CA ALA A 178 -2.48 3.77 1.50
C ALA A 178 -1.70 4.89 2.20
N VAL A 179 -2.33 5.60 3.14
CA VAL A 179 -1.68 6.65 3.93
C VAL A 179 -0.50 6.12 4.73
N VAL A 180 -0.65 4.96 5.38
CA VAL A 180 0.47 4.31 6.08
C VAL A 180 1.61 3.96 5.12
N ASN A 181 1.33 3.44 3.93
CA ASN A 181 2.37 3.15 2.93
C ASN A 181 3.06 4.41 2.41
N ILE A 182 2.32 5.50 2.24
CA ILE A 182 2.85 6.81 1.85
C ILE A 182 3.77 7.36 2.95
N ALA A 183 3.32 7.26 4.18
CA ALA A 183 4.07 7.74 5.33
C ALA A 183 5.34 6.91 5.56
N ILE A 184 5.22 5.59 5.50
CA ILE A 184 6.25 4.63 5.88
C ILE A 184 6.45 3.61 4.73
N PRO A 185 7.08 4.00 3.63
CA PRO A 185 7.36 3.09 2.52
C PRO A 185 8.30 1.95 2.91
N ASN A 186 9.24 2.21 3.82
CA ASN A 186 10.12 1.21 4.43
C ASN A 186 9.91 1.17 5.95
N PRO A 187 9.36 0.10 6.53
CA PRO A 187 9.05 0.03 7.95
C PRO A 187 10.25 -0.27 8.85
N LYS A 188 11.42 -0.62 8.28
CA LYS A 188 12.57 -1.08 9.07
C LYS A 188 13.11 0.03 9.98
N GLY A 189 12.99 -0.19 11.30
CA GLY A 189 13.53 0.70 12.32
C GLY A 189 12.78 2.02 12.52
N ILE A 190 11.63 2.22 11.85
CA ILE A 190 10.83 3.43 11.94
C ILE A 190 9.95 3.43 13.19
N LYS A 191 10.02 4.52 13.95
CA LYS A 191 9.12 4.84 15.06
C LYS A 191 8.05 5.81 14.56
N ALA A 192 6.80 5.39 14.56
CA ALA A 192 5.71 6.20 14.06
C ALA A 192 4.70 6.56 15.14
N ILE A 193 3.94 7.64 14.91
CA ILE A 193 2.83 8.05 15.77
C ILE A 193 1.62 8.48 14.93
N ASP A 194 0.42 8.14 15.43
CA ASP A 194 -0.86 8.73 15.02
C ASP A 194 -1.42 9.50 16.23
N PRO A 195 -1.19 10.83 16.30
CA PRO A 195 -1.56 11.63 17.47
C PRO A 195 -3.03 12.07 17.50
N CYS A 196 -3.81 11.67 16.50
CA CYS A 196 -5.26 11.89 16.40
C CYS A 196 -5.95 10.58 16.00
N CYS A 197 -5.60 9.48 16.69
CA CYS A 197 -5.86 8.12 16.23
C CYS A 197 -7.35 7.73 16.18
N GLY A 198 -8.22 8.48 16.82
CA GLY A 198 -9.66 8.21 16.84
C GLY A 198 -9.94 6.76 17.26
N ILE A 199 -10.70 6.03 16.43
CA ILE A 199 -11.01 4.61 16.63
C ILE A 199 -9.92 3.64 16.18
N GLY A 200 -8.72 4.14 15.87
CA GLY A 200 -7.53 3.35 15.56
C GLY A 200 -7.44 2.78 14.14
N THR A 201 -8.09 3.38 13.14
CA THR A 201 -8.07 2.82 11.77
C THR A 201 -6.65 2.79 11.18
N VAL A 202 -5.88 3.86 11.34
CA VAL A 202 -4.48 3.95 10.89
C VAL A 202 -3.60 2.98 11.68
N LEU A 203 -3.82 2.87 13.00
CA LEU A 203 -3.09 1.94 13.87
C LEU A 203 -3.27 0.48 13.43
N ILE A 204 -4.52 0.08 13.13
CA ILE A 204 -4.85 -1.28 12.66
C ILE A 204 -4.10 -1.57 11.36
N GLU A 205 -4.15 -0.67 10.39
CA GLU A 205 -3.48 -0.88 9.12
C GLU A 205 -1.96 -0.95 9.29
N ALA A 206 -1.35 -0.05 10.07
CA ALA A 206 0.08 -0.05 10.34
C ALA A 206 0.52 -1.33 11.05
N ARG A 207 -0.14 -1.69 12.16
CA ARG A 207 0.19 -2.90 12.94
C ARG A 207 -0.01 -4.18 12.15
N SER A 208 -1.02 -4.26 11.30
CA SER A 208 -1.25 -5.42 10.41
C SER A 208 -0.14 -5.62 9.39
N MET A 209 0.65 -4.59 9.12
CA MET A 209 1.84 -4.61 8.25
C MET A 209 3.16 -4.75 9.04
N GLY A 210 3.08 -4.99 10.36
CA GLY A 210 4.26 -5.12 11.23
C GLY A 210 4.96 -3.80 11.54
N ILE A 211 4.30 -2.65 11.29
CA ILE A 211 4.86 -1.32 11.57
C ILE A 211 4.66 -0.96 13.03
N ASP A 212 5.72 -0.50 13.70
CA ASP A 212 5.65 0.00 15.06
C ASP A 212 5.09 1.42 15.07
N ILE A 213 3.87 1.58 15.60
CA ILE A 213 3.16 2.85 15.69
C ILE A 213 2.48 2.98 17.04
N VAL A 214 2.58 4.17 17.62
CA VAL A 214 1.88 4.58 18.84
C VAL A 214 0.66 5.42 18.43
N GLY A 215 -0.48 5.23 19.13
CA GLY A 215 -1.64 6.09 18.97
C GLY A 215 -1.82 7.02 20.14
N SER A 216 -2.32 8.22 19.91
CA SER A 216 -2.90 9.06 20.96
C SER A 216 -4.12 9.81 20.46
N ASP A 217 -4.98 10.20 21.38
CA ASP A 217 -6.13 11.06 21.11
C ASP A 217 -6.47 11.85 22.35
N ARG A 218 -6.91 13.09 22.20
CA ARG A 218 -7.37 13.94 23.32
C ARG A 218 -8.76 13.55 23.84
N ASN A 219 -9.53 12.82 23.06
CA ASN A 219 -10.88 12.40 23.42
C ASN A 219 -10.86 11.06 24.16
N GLN A 220 -10.98 11.10 25.48
CA GLN A 220 -11.01 9.91 26.34
C GLN A 220 -12.11 8.91 25.97
N LEU A 221 -13.24 9.38 25.43
CA LEU A 221 -14.41 8.52 25.14
C LEU A 221 -14.19 7.59 23.92
N ILE A 222 -13.26 7.93 23.02
CA ILE A 222 -13.02 7.16 21.80
C ILE A 222 -11.96 6.06 22.00
N LEU A 223 -11.07 6.21 22.98
CA LEU A 223 -9.93 5.31 23.19
C LEU A 223 -10.30 3.85 23.54
N PRO A 224 -11.35 3.58 24.34
CA PRO A 224 -11.80 2.20 24.58
C PRO A 224 -12.17 1.50 23.25
N GLY A 225 -12.89 2.19 22.36
CA GLY A 225 -13.27 1.67 21.05
C GLY A 225 -12.04 1.41 20.15
N ALA A 226 -11.02 2.26 20.21
CA ALA A 226 -9.77 2.03 19.48
C ALA A 226 -9.06 0.76 19.95
N ARG A 227 -8.97 0.56 21.27
CA ARG A 227 -8.34 -0.64 21.85
C ARG A 227 -9.12 -1.92 21.51
N GLU A 228 -10.45 -1.87 21.60
CA GLU A 228 -11.32 -2.98 21.22
C GLU A 228 -11.19 -3.34 19.73
N ASN A 229 -11.15 -2.33 18.86
CA ASN A 229 -10.95 -2.53 17.43
C ASN A 229 -9.62 -3.22 17.13
N MET A 230 -8.52 -2.80 17.76
CA MET A 230 -7.22 -3.46 17.61
C MET A 230 -7.24 -4.89 18.13
N ALA A 231 -7.78 -5.11 19.33
CA ALA A 231 -7.88 -6.44 19.96
C ALA A 231 -8.72 -7.40 19.10
N HIS A 232 -9.79 -6.92 18.46
CA HIS A 232 -10.65 -7.72 17.58
C HIS A 232 -9.86 -8.37 16.41
N PHE A 233 -8.80 -7.71 15.91
CA PHE A 233 -7.93 -8.25 14.89
C PHE A 233 -6.66 -8.93 15.43
N GLY A 234 -6.59 -9.15 16.75
CA GLY A 234 -5.41 -9.74 17.41
C GLY A 234 -4.18 -8.84 17.36
N LEU A 235 -4.38 -7.53 17.19
CA LEU A 235 -3.30 -6.55 17.11
C LEU A 235 -3.09 -5.89 18.48
N THR A 236 -1.82 -5.62 18.80
CA THR A 236 -1.41 -4.93 20.02
C THR A 236 -0.68 -3.64 19.67
N GLY A 237 -0.79 -2.64 20.53
CA GLY A 237 -0.11 -1.36 20.36
C GLY A 237 -0.45 -0.40 21.49
N GLU A 238 0.41 0.58 21.69
CA GLU A 238 0.21 1.60 22.70
C GLU A 238 -0.80 2.63 22.21
N ILE A 239 -1.82 2.93 23.04
CA ILE A 239 -2.80 3.99 22.78
C ILE A 239 -2.93 4.82 24.06
N LYS A 240 -2.59 6.11 23.98
CA LYS A 240 -2.54 7.05 25.11
C LYS A 240 -3.65 8.09 25.03
N LEU A 241 -4.09 8.55 26.20
CA LEU A 241 -4.81 9.82 26.31
C LEU A 241 -3.79 10.95 26.33
N ALA A 242 -3.69 11.70 25.25
CA ALA A 242 -2.79 12.86 25.17
C ALA A 242 -3.27 13.83 24.09
N ASP A 243 -3.08 15.12 24.33
CA ASP A 243 -3.17 16.11 23.26
C ASP A 243 -1.89 16.06 22.41
N LEU A 244 -2.00 16.22 21.11
CA LEU A 244 -0.88 16.26 20.19
C LEU A 244 0.17 17.30 20.61
N ARG A 245 -0.27 18.41 21.19
CA ARG A 245 0.60 19.52 21.67
C ARG A 245 1.46 19.16 22.86
N ASP A 246 1.10 18.11 23.61
CA ASP A 246 1.81 17.64 24.80
C ASP A 246 2.83 16.52 24.50
N ILE A 247 3.01 16.15 23.22
CA ILE A 247 3.94 15.09 22.83
C ILE A 247 5.38 15.59 22.95
N THR A 248 6.16 14.90 23.78
CA THR A 248 7.57 15.23 24.05
C THR A 248 8.56 14.21 23.44
N ASN A 249 8.09 13.01 23.13
CA ASN A 249 8.92 11.99 22.47
C ASN A 249 9.10 12.33 21.00
N HIS A 250 10.26 11.98 20.43
CA HIS A 250 10.52 12.16 19.01
C HIS A 250 10.23 10.90 18.21
N TYR A 251 9.68 11.08 17.00
CA TYR A 251 9.28 10.06 16.05
C TYR A 251 9.85 10.33 14.66
N ASP A 252 10.14 9.27 13.92
CA ASP A 252 10.58 9.43 12.53
C ASP A 252 9.43 9.91 11.64
N VAL A 253 8.19 9.47 11.95
CA VAL A 253 6.99 9.78 11.14
C VAL A 253 5.77 10.01 12.01
N ALA A 254 5.02 11.08 11.75
CA ALA A 254 3.66 11.28 12.26
C ALA A 254 2.64 11.19 11.11
N ILE A 255 1.50 10.53 11.38
CA ILE A 255 0.34 10.50 10.50
C ILE A 255 -0.79 11.23 11.22
N ILE A 256 -1.29 12.32 10.66
CA ILE A 256 -2.26 13.21 11.32
C ILE A 256 -3.50 13.33 10.44
N ASP A 257 -4.61 12.69 10.83
CA ASP A 257 -5.94 12.98 10.28
C ASP A 257 -6.47 14.21 11.02
N LEU A 258 -6.31 15.39 10.42
CA LEU A 258 -6.68 16.64 11.07
C LEU A 258 -8.18 16.66 11.39
N PRO A 259 -8.58 17.07 12.60
CA PRO A 259 -9.98 17.28 12.92
C PRO A 259 -10.62 18.27 11.94
N TYR A 260 -11.77 17.91 11.40
CA TYR A 260 -12.53 18.77 10.51
C TYR A 260 -13.97 18.98 11.01
N ASN A 261 -14.54 20.11 10.63
CA ASN A 261 -15.71 20.76 11.23
C ASN A 261 -17.08 20.05 11.11
N LEU A 262 -17.14 18.71 11.01
CA LEU A 262 -18.43 18.01 11.10
C LEU A 262 -18.85 17.70 12.54
N CYS A 263 -17.88 17.64 13.49
CA CYS A 263 -18.14 17.24 14.88
C CYS A 263 -17.36 18.06 15.92
N SER A 264 -16.36 18.85 15.53
CA SER A 264 -15.61 19.75 16.41
C SER A 264 -15.06 20.92 15.60
N VAL A 265 -15.45 22.12 15.98
CA VAL A 265 -14.90 23.35 15.36
C VAL A 265 -13.46 23.50 15.87
N ILE A 266 -12.49 23.44 14.95
CA ILE A 266 -11.10 23.76 15.23
C ILE A 266 -10.77 25.07 14.50
N THR A 267 -10.14 26.01 15.20
CA THR A 267 -9.77 27.29 14.59
C THR A 267 -8.48 27.18 13.78
N PRO A 268 -8.22 28.08 12.81
CA PRO A 268 -6.93 28.11 12.11
C PRO A 268 -5.72 28.26 13.05
N GLU A 269 -5.90 28.98 14.16
CA GLU A 269 -4.87 29.16 15.19
C GLU A 269 -4.57 27.85 15.89
N GLU A 270 -5.60 27.10 16.29
CA GLU A 270 -5.43 25.76 16.88
C GLU A 270 -4.79 24.77 15.90
N GLN A 271 -5.16 24.82 14.60
CA GLN A 271 -4.52 24.00 13.57
C GLN A 271 -3.04 24.36 13.44
N LEU A 272 -2.69 25.64 13.47
CA LEU A 272 -1.31 26.09 13.43
C LEU A 272 -0.49 25.59 14.64
N GLU A 273 -1.04 25.72 15.86
CA GLU A 273 -0.40 25.22 17.08
C GLU A 273 -0.16 23.69 17.00
N MET A 274 -1.16 22.94 16.55
CA MET A 274 -1.03 21.49 16.36
C MET A 274 0.09 21.15 15.37
N LEU A 275 0.15 21.81 14.23
CA LEU A 275 1.15 21.53 13.20
C LEU A 275 2.54 22.01 13.61
N GLN A 276 2.68 23.12 14.35
CA GLN A 276 3.95 23.56 14.94
C GLN A 276 4.46 22.54 15.96
N SER A 277 3.58 22.01 16.80
CA SER A 277 3.94 20.94 17.73
C SER A 277 4.38 19.67 16.99
N ALA A 278 3.64 19.26 15.93
CA ALA A 278 4.01 18.12 15.11
C ALA A 278 5.38 18.27 14.45
N ARG A 279 5.73 19.49 14.01
CA ARG A 279 7.05 19.81 13.47
C ARG A 279 8.18 19.63 14.50
N GLY A 280 7.86 19.80 15.79
CA GLY A 280 8.83 19.64 16.89
C GLY A 280 9.10 18.18 17.25
N PHE A 281 8.16 17.26 17.03
CA PHE A 281 8.31 15.87 17.47
C PHE A 281 8.43 14.83 16.34
N ALA A 282 8.31 15.22 15.07
CA ALA A 282 8.44 14.27 13.95
C ALA A 282 9.26 14.84 12.79
N ASP A 283 10.10 13.98 12.18
CA ASP A 283 10.95 14.37 11.04
C ASP A 283 10.11 14.48 9.75
N LYS A 284 9.16 13.55 9.55
CA LYS A 284 8.24 13.52 8.44
C LYS A 284 6.80 13.52 8.96
N VAL A 285 5.94 14.33 8.36
CA VAL A 285 4.52 14.38 8.70
C VAL A 285 3.67 14.11 7.46
N VAL A 286 2.71 13.20 7.59
CA VAL A 286 1.67 13.00 6.57
C VAL A 286 0.34 13.48 7.13
N VAL A 287 -0.17 14.55 6.55
CA VAL A 287 -1.41 15.19 6.95
C VAL A 287 -2.53 14.72 6.04
N VAL A 288 -3.65 14.31 6.65
CA VAL A 288 -4.91 14.05 5.95
C VAL A 288 -5.89 15.15 6.32
N THR A 289 -6.49 15.79 5.34
CA THR A 289 -7.40 16.93 5.56
C THR A 289 -8.52 16.95 4.53
N VAL A 290 -9.62 17.61 4.86
CA VAL A 290 -10.73 17.91 3.95
C VAL A 290 -10.72 19.37 3.52
N GLU A 291 -10.00 20.23 4.23
CA GLU A 291 -9.90 21.66 4.00
C GLU A 291 -8.49 22.02 3.50
N PRO A 292 -8.33 23.11 2.72
CA PRO A 292 -7.01 23.61 2.34
C PRO A 292 -6.22 24.05 3.58
N VAL A 293 -5.00 23.50 3.76
CA VAL A 293 -4.13 23.79 4.90
C VAL A 293 -2.71 24.23 4.50
N ASP A 294 -2.47 24.49 3.22
CA ASP A 294 -1.13 24.81 2.70
C ASP A 294 -0.48 26.00 3.41
N GLU A 295 -1.22 27.10 3.58
CA GLU A 295 -0.69 28.27 4.27
C GLU A 295 -0.35 28.00 5.74
N ILE A 296 -1.15 27.15 6.41
CA ILE A 296 -0.93 26.81 7.80
C ILE A 296 0.30 25.89 7.92
N LEU A 297 0.46 24.93 7.01
CA LEU A 297 1.65 24.07 6.94
C LEU A 297 2.92 24.89 6.73
N LEU A 298 2.90 25.85 5.79
CA LEU A 298 4.05 26.73 5.55
C LEU A 298 4.37 27.61 6.76
N LYS A 299 3.33 28.19 7.42
CA LYS A 299 3.49 28.96 8.66
C LYS A 299 4.01 28.12 9.82
N ALA A 300 3.65 26.82 9.86
CA ALA A 300 4.18 25.88 10.86
C ALA A 300 5.62 25.43 10.58
N GLY A 301 6.21 25.85 9.47
CA GLY A 301 7.61 25.56 9.10
C GLY A 301 7.80 24.26 8.31
N PHE A 302 6.73 23.72 7.72
CA PHE A 302 6.82 22.56 6.85
C PHE A 302 7.12 22.90 5.39
N SER A 303 7.85 22.02 4.73
CA SER A 303 7.93 21.99 3.27
C SER A 303 7.00 20.89 2.73
N ILE A 304 6.10 21.24 1.82
CA ILE A 304 5.22 20.26 1.17
C ILE A 304 6.02 19.54 0.08
N ILE A 305 6.13 18.22 0.18
CA ILE A 305 6.94 17.38 -0.70
C ILE A 305 6.10 16.76 -1.82
N ASP A 306 4.93 16.23 -1.48
CA ASP A 306 4.05 15.54 -2.42
C ASP A 306 2.61 15.53 -1.88
N ARG A 307 1.64 15.27 -2.75
CA ARG A 307 0.23 15.18 -2.35
C ARG A 307 -0.58 14.24 -3.24
N GLY A 308 -1.70 13.79 -2.70
CA GLY A 308 -2.69 13.00 -3.40
C GLY A 308 -4.08 13.22 -2.83
N VAL A 309 -5.10 12.87 -3.59
CA VAL A 309 -6.50 13.07 -3.22
C VAL A 309 -7.25 11.74 -3.27
N ALA A 310 -8.02 11.46 -2.22
CA ALA A 310 -9.01 10.38 -2.17
C ALA A 310 -10.41 10.99 -2.17
N LYS A 311 -11.24 10.62 -3.14
CA LYS A 311 -12.63 11.08 -3.26
C LYS A 311 -13.60 9.96 -2.88
N LYS A 312 -14.76 10.35 -2.38
CA LYS A 312 -15.91 9.47 -2.16
C LYS A 312 -17.18 10.27 -2.42
N GLY A 313 -17.69 10.22 -3.65
CA GLY A 313 -18.78 11.08 -4.10
C GLY A 313 -18.35 12.55 -4.04
N LEU A 314 -19.12 13.38 -3.32
CA LEU A 314 -18.81 14.80 -3.13
C LEU A 314 -17.76 15.05 -2.04
N PHE A 315 -17.41 14.08 -1.25
CA PHE A 315 -16.44 14.20 -0.16
C PHE A 315 -15.03 13.90 -0.65
N SER A 316 -14.09 14.77 -0.33
CA SER A 316 -12.69 14.68 -0.74
C SER A 316 -11.77 14.81 0.47
N ARG A 317 -10.74 13.97 0.52
CA ARG A 317 -9.61 14.10 1.46
C ARG A 317 -8.34 14.32 0.68
N GLU A 318 -7.57 15.29 1.09
CA GLU A 318 -6.21 15.47 0.62
C GLU A 318 -5.24 14.79 1.57
N VAL A 319 -4.23 14.14 1.01
CA VAL A 319 -3.11 13.53 1.73
C VAL A 319 -1.86 14.30 1.33
N ILE A 320 -1.25 14.97 2.28
CA ILE A 320 -0.10 15.87 2.06
C ILE A 320 1.11 15.30 2.80
N VAL A 321 2.22 15.14 2.08
CA VAL A 321 3.49 14.69 2.63
C VAL A 321 4.37 15.91 2.90
N CYS A 322 4.84 16.05 4.12
CA CYS A 322 5.63 17.19 4.59
C CYS A 322 6.91 16.75 5.32
N ASN A 323 7.94 17.58 5.22
CA ASN A 323 9.18 17.48 6.00
C ASN A 323 9.44 18.78 6.74
#